data_f42ce054fa68433a84442d9cfe3b5511
#
_entry.id   f42ce054fa68433a84442d9cfe3b5511
#
_cell.length_a   1.000
_cell.length_b   1.000
_cell.length_c   1.000
_cell.angle_alpha   90.00
_cell.angle_beta   90.00
_cell.angle_gamma   90.00
#
_symmetry.space_group_name_H-M   'P 1'
#
loop_
_entity.id
_entity.type
_entity.pdbx_description
1 polymer ?
#
loop_
_entity_poly.entity_id
_entity_poly.type
_entity_poly.pdbx_seq_one_letter_code
_entity_poly.pdbx_strand_id
1 'polypeptide(L)'
;MRKALFALVAMLMLAGSACSSSSSTAQPSDNGGPIITPSSGGSGTCTDATATDLTGDDPFTLTMENFRWNPDCFKVSGSSSITVVNKDPQNHTFTIPNTQVDVPLAPNKTFNGESANLSPGTYPFLCTIHPTITGTIIVV
;
A
#
# COMPACT_ATOMS: atom_id res chain seq x y z
N MET A 1 -10.28 -3.36 -50.62
CA MET A 1 -11.64 -3.04 -51.11
C MET A 1 -12.65 -3.66 -50.18
N ARG A 2 -13.34 -2.92 -49.44
CA ARG A 2 -14.76 -2.96 -49.03
C ARG A 2 -14.98 -2.04 -47.86
N LYS A 3 -15.62 -0.95 -48.21
CA LYS A 3 -16.19 0.11 -47.37
C LYS A 3 -17.56 -0.36 -46.86
N ALA A 4 -17.92 0.00 -45.65
CA ALA A 4 -19.29 0.30 -45.18
C ALA A 4 -19.12 0.84 -43.76
N LEU A 5 -19.36 2.01 -43.37
CA LEU A 5 -20.41 3.03 -43.48
C LEU A 5 -21.64 2.74 -42.58
N PHE A 6 -21.96 3.74 -41.77
CA PHE A 6 -23.20 4.06 -41.02
C PHE A 6 -23.39 3.34 -39.67
N ALA A 7 -23.87 3.95 -38.60
CA ALA A 7 -24.78 5.09 -38.49
C ALA A 7 -24.61 5.84 -37.15
N LEU A 8 -24.83 7.11 -37.23
CA LEU A 8 -25.07 8.09 -36.21
C LEU A 8 -26.44 7.84 -35.55
N VAL A 9 -26.56 7.78 -34.23
CA VAL A 9 -27.79 8.09 -33.52
C VAL A 9 -27.51 9.04 -32.40
N ALA A 10 -27.93 10.26 -32.60
CA ALA A 10 -28.07 11.29 -31.57
C ALA A 10 -29.50 11.24 -31.00
N MET A 11 -29.67 11.34 -29.71
CA MET A 11 -30.90 11.79 -29.05
C MET A 11 -30.53 12.03 -27.56
N LEU A 12 -30.44 13.24 -27.12
CA LEU A 12 -31.38 14.27 -26.73
C LEU A 12 -31.93 14.10 -25.31
N MET A 13 -31.45 15.02 -24.43
CA MET A 13 -32.18 15.72 -23.38
C MET A 13 -32.87 14.91 -22.28
N LEU A 14 -32.59 15.15 -21.00
CA LEU A 14 -33.43 15.96 -20.13
C LEU A 14 -32.73 16.36 -18.83
N ALA A 15 -32.89 17.61 -18.48
CA ALA A 15 -32.50 18.24 -17.25
C ALA A 15 -33.43 17.79 -16.09
N GLY A 16 -32.87 17.68 -14.90
CA GLY A 16 -33.64 17.45 -13.67
C GLY A 16 -32.88 17.96 -12.47
N SER A 17 -33.19 19.19 -12.06
CA SER A 17 -32.79 19.81 -10.81
C SER A 17 -33.41 19.10 -9.62
N ALA A 18 -32.70 18.95 -8.51
CA ALA A 18 -33.25 19.21 -7.18
C ALA A 18 -32.17 19.19 -6.10
N CYS A 19 -32.01 20.31 -5.46
CA CYS A 19 -31.37 20.50 -4.16
C CYS A 19 -32.08 19.67 -3.09
N SER A 20 -31.32 19.11 -2.17
CA SER A 20 -31.77 18.95 -0.77
C SER A 20 -30.57 18.87 0.16
N SER A 21 -30.26 19.99 0.78
CA SER A 21 -29.46 20.09 1.97
C SER A 21 -30.24 19.47 3.14
N SER A 22 -29.70 18.44 3.74
CA SER A 22 -30.18 17.96 5.05
C SER A 22 -29.02 18.01 6.03
N SER A 23 -28.99 19.09 6.79
CA SER A 23 -28.20 19.22 8.01
C SER A 23 -28.80 18.28 9.06
N SER A 24 -28.12 17.20 9.40
CA SER A 24 -28.45 16.40 10.57
C SER A 24 -27.46 16.72 11.68
N THR A 25 -27.92 17.48 12.63
CA THR A 25 -27.33 17.69 13.93
C THR A 25 -27.30 16.35 14.67
N ALA A 26 -26.15 15.79 14.87
CA ALA A 26 -25.97 14.59 15.69
C ALA A 26 -25.77 15.02 17.14
N GLN A 27 -26.66 14.55 17.98
CA GLN A 27 -26.65 14.65 19.43
C GLN A 27 -25.66 13.61 20.01
N PRO A 28 -24.89 13.94 21.05
CA PRO A 28 -23.96 12.98 21.64
C PRO A 28 -24.70 11.97 22.52
N SER A 29 -24.63 10.71 22.19
CA SER A 29 -24.99 9.62 23.09
C SER A 29 -23.73 9.06 23.71
N ASP A 30 -23.54 9.37 24.96
CA ASP A 30 -22.55 8.83 25.87
C ASP A 30 -22.93 7.37 26.18
N ASN A 31 -22.14 6.43 25.68
CA ASN A 31 -22.12 5.06 26.17
C ASN A 31 -20.68 4.55 26.08
N GLY A 32 -20.00 4.60 27.25
CA GLY A 32 -18.64 4.12 27.43
C GLY A 32 -18.54 2.60 27.28
N GLY A 33 -18.18 2.17 26.06
CA GLY A 33 -17.59 0.86 25.82
C GLY A 33 -16.12 1.07 25.42
N PRO A 34 -15.21 0.13 25.68
CA PRO A 34 -13.84 0.29 25.24
C PRO A 34 -13.84 0.36 23.71
N ILE A 35 -13.56 1.56 23.19
CA ILE A 35 -13.31 1.77 21.78
C ILE A 35 -11.98 1.06 21.51
N ILE A 36 -12.04 -0.14 20.95
CA ILE A 36 -10.91 -0.73 20.26
C ILE A 36 -10.76 0.10 18.97
N THR A 37 -10.08 1.22 19.09
CA THR A 37 -9.55 1.88 17.90
C THR A 37 -8.69 0.84 17.18
N PRO A 38 -8.99 0.50 15.91
CA PRO A 38 -8.01 -0.20 15.11
C PRO A 38 -6.78 0.70 15.10
N SER A 39 -5.73 0.25 15.74
CA SER A 39 -4.44 0.93 15.68
C SER A 39 -3.99 0.86 14.24
N SER A 40 -4.37 1.87 13.46
CA SER A 40 -3.78 2.13 12.16
C SER A 40 -2.28 2.26 12.41
N GLY A 41 -1.52 1.29 11.95
CA GLY A 41 -0.07 1.36 12.02
C GLY A 41 0.38 2.70 11.48
N GLY A 42 1.16 3.39 12.30
CA GLY A 42 1.95 4.56 12.03
C GLY A 42 1.44 5.53 10.97
N SER A 43 0.46 6.37 11.30
CA SER A 43 0.09 7.51 10.46
C SER A 43 1.08 8.69 10.62
N GLY A 44 2.35 8.39 10.78
CA GLY A 44 3.43 9.34 10.62
C GLY A 44 3.86 9.37 9.17
N THR A 45 4.06 10.54 8.58
CA THR A 45 4.67 10.67 7.26
C THR A 45 6.05 10.00 7.29
N CYS A 46 6.28 9.02 6.42
CA CYS A 46 7.59 8.40 6.26
C CYS A 46 8.54 9.41 5.61
N THR A 47 9.53 9.84 6.36
CA THR A 47 10.55 10.78 5.90
C THR A 47 11.93 10.22 6.21
N ASP A 48 12.97 10.80 5.64
CA ASP A 48 14.36 10.40 5.94
C ASP A 48 14.69 10.45 7.44
N ALA A 49 14.08 11.41 8.16
CA ALA A 49 14.29 11.56 9.59
C ALA A 49 13.51 10.55 10.46
N THR A 50 12.44 9.95 9.94
CA THR A 50 11.58 9.00 10.66
C THR A 50 11.76 7.57 10.21
N ALA A 51 12.41 7.35 9.07
CA ALA A 51 12.66 6.04 8.51
C ALA A 51 13.67 5.24 9.35
N THR A 52 13.39 3.95 9.52
CA THR A 52 14.40 3.00 10.03
C THR A 52 15.55 2.94 9.04
N ASP A 53 16.76 3.24 9.47
CA ASP A 53 17.92 3.23 8.60
C ASP A 53 18.49 1.81 8.46
N LEU A 54 18.37 1.25 7.26
CA LEU A 54 18.87 -0.06 6.86
C LEU A 54 19.90 0.06 5.71
N THR A 55 20.48 1.25 5.50
CA THR A 55 21.41 1.49 4.38
C THR A 55 22.71 0.70 4.50
N GLY A 56 23.05 0.26 5.71
CA GLY A 56 24.23 -0.59 5.97
C GLY A 56 23.93 -2.09 5.90
N ASP A 57 22.69 -2.48 5.74
CA ASP A 57 22.28 -3.89 5.75
C ASP A 57 22.22 -4.44 4.31
N ASP A 58 22.87 -5.59 4.08
CA ASP A 58 22.79 -6.32 2.82
C ASP A 58 22.97 -7.84 3.08
N PRO A 59 21.89 -8.64 3.02
CA PRO A 59 20.51 -8.22 2.80
C PRO A 59 19.88 -7.49 3.98
N PHE A 60 19.02 -6.50 3.71
CA PHE A 60 18.13 -5.98 4.74
C PHE A 60 16.92 -6.90 4.95
N THR A 61 16.34 -6.86 6.15
CA THR A 61 15.22 -7.75 6.49
C THR A 61 13.93 -6.98 6.70
N LEU A 62 12.86 -7.43 6.04
CA LEU A 62 11.50 -6.95 6.19
C LEU A 62 10.61 -8.09 6.69
N THR A 63 9.82 -7.84 7.73
CA THR A 63 8.93 -8.85 8.30
C THR A 63 7.46 -8.47 8.08
N MET A 64 6.66 -9.42 7.62
CA MET A 64 5.20 -9.39 7.66
C MET A 64 4.74 -10.19 8.87
N GLU A 65 4.08 -9.55 9.83
CA GLU A 65 3.59 -10.18 11.06
C GLU A 65 2.35 -9.46 11.57
N ASN A 66 1.32 -10.20 11.93
CA ASN A 66 0.04 -9.66 12.40
C ASN A 66 -0.59 -8.65 11.41
N PHE A 67 -0.53 -8.96 10.11
CA PHE A 67 -1.01 -8.11 9.02
C PHE A 67 -0.35 -6.73 8.99
N ARG A 68 0.93 -6.64 9.32
CA ARG A 68 1.73 -5.41 9.32
C ARG A 68 3.14 -5.66 8.83
N TRP A 69 3.69 -4.66 8.17
CA TRP A 69 5.11 -4.60 7.86
C TRP A 69 5.92 -4.12 9.06
N ASN A 70 7.08 -4.70 9.25
CA ASN A 70 8.05 -4.25 10.22
C ASN A 70 9.48 -4.34 9.62
N PRO A 71 10.12 -3.17 9.43
CA PRO A 71 9.57 -1.82 9.53
C PRO A 71 8.59 -1.50 8.39
N ASP A 72 7.65 -0.56 8.60
CA ASP A 72 6.72 -0.07 7.57
C ASP A 72 7.20 1.23 6.89
N CYS A 73 8.21 1.87 7.47
CA CYS A 73 8.91 3.03 6.94
C CYS A 73 10.41 2.85 7.13
N PHE A 74 11.16 2.74 6.04
CA PHE A 74 12.59 2.46 6.13
C PHE A 74 13.38 3.03 4.95
N LYS A 75 14.69 3.15 5.16
CA LYS A 75 15.66 3.67 4.20
C LYS A 75 16.71 2.60 3.88
N VAL A 76 17.01 2.41 2.60
CA VAL A 76 17.95 1.39 2.10
C VAL A 76 18.85 1.94 1.01
N SER A 77 19.98 1.26 0.75
CA SER A 77 20.74 1.45 -0.49
C SER A 77 20.01 0.79 -1.66
N GLY A 78 19.97 1.46 -2.82
CA GLY A 78 19.29 0.94 -4.01
C GLY A 78 19.88 -0.37 -4.56
N SER A 79 21.07 -0.75 -4.13
CA SER A 79 21.75 -2.00 -4.51
C SER A 79 21.63 -3.11 -3.47
N SER A 80 21.02 -2.87 -2.32
CA SER A 80 20.90 -3.89 -1.28
C SER A 80 19.91 -5.00 -1.66
N SER A 81 20.25 -6.23 -1.32
CA SER A 81 19.38 -7.40 -1.40
C SER A 81 18.36 -7.38 -0.28
N ILE A 82 17.27 -8.13 -0.43
CA ILE A 82 16.17 -8.17 0.56
C ILE A 82 15.90 -9.57 1.06
N THR A 83 15.67 -9.70 2.36
CA THR A 83 15.04 -10.87 2.98
C THR A 83 13.65 -10.48 3.46
N VAL A 84 12.61 -11.11 2.93
CA VAL A 84 11.23 -10.88 3.40
C VAL A 84 10.74 -12.11 4.13
N VAL A 85 10.34 -11.93 5.39
CA VAL A 85 9.84 -13.00 6.26
C VAL A 85 8.34 -12.83 6.46
N ASN A 86 7.54 -13.77 5.98
CA ASN A 86 6.14 -13.84 6.31
C ASN A 86 5.94 -14.76 7.54
N LYS A 87 5.58 -14.17 8.67
CA LYS A 87 5.28 -14.90 9.92
C LYS A 87 3.79 -15.17 10.11
N ASP A 88 2.95 -14.64 9.22
CA ASP A 88 1.51 -14.88 9.27
C ASP A 88 1.17 -16.24 8.65
N PRO A 89 0.07 -16.88 9.09
CA PRO A 89 -0.45 -18.10 8.49
C PRO A 89 -1.23 -17.84 7.18
N GLN A 90 -1.25 -16.61 6.68
CA GLN A 90 -1.89 -16.19 5.44
C GLN A 90 -0.86 -15.90 4.34
N ASN A 91 -1.35 -15.93 3.09
CA ASN A 91 -0.58 -15.44 1.97
C ASN A 91 -0.54 -13.92 1.97
N HIS A 92 0.60 -13.36 1.64
CA HIS A 92 0.81 -11.93 1.41
C HIS A 92 1.56 -11.70 0.09
N THR A 93 1.73 -10.45 -0.29
CA THR A 93 2.67 -10.04 -1.34
C THR A 93 3.49 -8.85 -0.87
N PHE A 94 4.72 -8.74 -1.34
CA PHE A 94 5.51 -7.53 -1.24
C PHE A 94 5.60 -6.93 -2.65
N THR A 95 4.89 -5.83 -2.87
CA THR A 95 4.72 -5.24 -4.20
C THR A 95 5.04 -3.76 -4.16
N ILE A 96 5.94 -3.31 -5.04
CA ILE A 96 6.24 -1.89 -5.26
C ILE A 96 5.59 -1.49 -6.59
N PRO A 97 4.49 -0.71 -6.57
CA PRO A 97 3.78 -0.33 -7.79
C PRO A 97 4.69 0.36 -8.82
N ASN A 98 4.42 0.12 -10.10
CA ASN A 98 5.17 0.67 -11.24
C ASN A 98 6.65 0.23 -11.30
N THR A 99 7.00 -0.85 -10.63
CA THR A 99 8.30 -1.51 -10.72
C THR A 99 8.11 -3.00 -11.06
N GLN A 100 9.21 -3.75 -11.16
CA GLN A 100 9.16 -5.20 -11.36
C GLN A 100 9.12 -5.97 -10.03
N VAL A 101 9.01 -5.28 -8.90
CA VAL A 101 8.98 -5.90 -7.58
C VAL A 101 7.55 -6.34 -7.25
N ASP A 102 7.31 -7.63 -7.39
CA ASP A 102 6.04 -8.29 -7.02
C ASP A 102 6.35 -9.71 -6.51
N VAL A 103 6.47 -9.83 -5.21
CA VAL A 103 6.94 -11.04 -4.55
C VAL A 103 5.79 -11.71 -3.81
N PRO A 104 5.38 -12.93 -4.21
CA PRO A 104 4.44 -13.73 -3.44
C PRO A 104 5.10 -14.27 -2.16
N LEU A 105 4.40 -14.13 -1.04
CA LEU A 105 4.86 -14.55 0.28
C LEU A 105 3.91 -15.62 0.84
N ALA A 106 4.30 -16.88 0.70
CA ALA A 106 3.55 -17.99 1.27
C ALA A 106 3.56 -17.94 2.81
N PRO A 107 2.56 -18.55 3.48
CA PRO A 107 2.44 -18.57 4.94
C PRO A 107 3.68 -19.13 5.62
N ASN A 108 4.19 -18.43 6.63
CA ASN A 108 5.35 -18.84 7.42
C ASN A 108 6.61 -19.15 6.58
N LYS A 109 6.81 -18.41 5.49
CA LYS A 109 7.96 -18.57 4.59
C LYS A 109 8.82 -17.32 4.54
N THR A 110 10.08 -17.55 4.18
CA THR A 110 11.07 -16.51 3.91
C THR A 110 11.33 -16.47 2.41
N PHE A 111 11.36 -15.29 1.86
CA PHE A 111 11.83 -14.98 0.51
C PHE A 111 13.17 -14.26 0.61
N ASN A 112 14.14 -14.69 -0.18
CA ASN A 112 15.43 -14.02 -0.35
C ASN A 112 15.49 -13.53 -1.79
N GLY A 113 15.58 -12.23 -1.98
CA GLY A 113 15.64 -11.56 -3.26
C GLY A 113 16.96 -10.83 -3.45
N GLU A 114 17.39 -10.75 -4.69
CA GLU A 114 18.48 -9.88 -5.08
C GLU A 114 18.00 -8.42 -5.11
N SER A 115 18.94 -7.48 -5.22
CA SER A 115 18.63 -6.07 -5.36
C SER A 115 17.71 -5.81 -6.55
N ALA A 116 16.68 -5.01 -6.34
CA ALA A 116 15.82 -4.50 -7.41
C ALA A 116 16.47 -3.37 -8.22
N ASN A 117 17.68 -2.91 -7.81
CA ASN A 117 18.41 -1.79 -8.41
C ASN A 117 17.50 -0.55 -8.60
N LEU A 118 16.78 -0.20 -7.55
CA LEU A 118 15.92 0.97 -7.56
C LEU A 118 16.76 2.25 -7.56
N SER A 119 16.38 3.20 -8.38
CA SER A 119 16.98 4.54 -8.36
C SER A 119 16.65 5.26 -7.05
N PRO A 120 17.49 6.22 -6.59
CA PRO A 120 17.16 7.03 -5.44
C PRO A 120 15.77 7.66 -5.55
N GLY A 121 14.97 7.56 -4.48
CA GLY A 121 13.59 8.03 -4.48
C GLY A 121 12.76 7.43 -3.34
N THR A 122 11.49 7.82 -3.29
CA THR A 122 10.51 7.32 -2.31
C THR A 122 9.49 6.43 -3.01
N TYR A 123 9.36 5.21 -2.53
CA TYR A 123 8.51 4.19 -3.13
C TYR A 123 7.49 3.68 -2.11
N PRO A 124 6.18 3.84 -2.37
CA PRO A 124 5.18 3.11 -1.60
C PRO A 124 5.25 1.63 -1.94
N PHE A 125 5.02 0.78 -0.97
CA PHE A 125 4.81 -0.65 -1.18
C PHE A 125 3.57 -1.14 -0.45
N LEU A 126 3.03 -2.26 -0.89
CA LEU A 126 1.78 -2.80 -0.35
C LEU A 126 1.71 -4.32 -0.49
N CYS A 127 0.72 -4.89 0.19
CA CYS A 127 0.25 -6.25 -0.08
C CYS A 127 -0.96 -6.18 -1.02
N THR A 128 -0.88 -6.77 -2.22
CA THR A 128 -1.99 -6.73 -3.20
C THR A 128 -3.20 -7.54 -2.76
N ILE A 129 -3.00 -8.55 -1.91
CA ILE A 129 -4.07 -9.38 -1.33
C ILE A 129 -4.82 -8.63 -0.22
N HIS A 130 -4.10 -7.77 0.52
CA HIS A 130 -4.63 -7.00 1.64
C HIS A 130 -4.23 -5.52 1.47
N PRO A 131 -4.92 -4.74 0.63
CA PRO A 131 -4.48 -3.40 0.22
C PRO A 131 -4.35 -2.35 1.32
N THR A 132 -4.84 -2.64 2.51
CA THR A 132 -4.66 -1.79 3.70
C THR A 132 -3.29 -1.94 4.35
N ILE A 133 -2.55 -3.00 3.99
CA ILE A 133 -1.19 -3.26 4.48
C ILE A 133 -0.21 -2.56 3.55
N THR A 134 0.26 -1.41 3.97
CA THR A 134 1.14 -0.53 3.17
C THR A 134 2.38 -0.13 3.94
N GLY A 135 3.38 0.36 3.23
CA GLY A 135 4.58 0.96 3.80
C GLY A 135 5.28 1.84 2.79
N THR A 136 6.44 2.38 3.17
CA THR A 136 7.23 3.28 2.33
C THR A 136 8.72 2.95 2.44
N ILE A 137 9.38 2.87 1.30
CA ILE A 137 10.83 2.71 1.17
C ILE A 137 11.42 4.03 0.69
N ILE A 138 12.48 4.48 1.33
CA ILE A 138 13.33 5.57 0.84
C ILE A 138 14.62 4.93 0.34
N VAL A 139 14.90 5.08 -0.94
CA VAL A 139 16.12 4.60 -1.59
C VAL A 139 17.11 5.76 -1.70
N VAL A 140 18.34 5.55 -1.23
CA VAL A 140 19.44 6.53 -1.25
C VAL A 140 20.65 6.00 -2.01
#